data_2d8991906793f3861042ba93f690c562
#
_entry.id   2d8991906793f3861042ba93f690c562
#
_cell.length_a   1.000
_cell.length_b   1.000
_cell.length_c   1.000
_cell.angle_alpha   90.00
_cell.angle_beta   90.00
_cell.angle_gamma   90.00
#
_symmetry.space_group_name_H-M   'P 1'
#
loop_
_entity.id
_entity.type
_entity.pdbx_description
1 polymer ?
#
loop_
_entity_poly.entity_id
_entity_poly.type
_entity_poly.pdbx_seq_one_letter_code
_entity_poly.pdbx_strand_id
1 'polypeptide(L)'
;MFKNISAALITLLISVFVLVGCQSVKEPGVEIKIDGGFYRLVSVPDLQPMLENKDFVLVNVHIPWQGDIPQTDLRLAYDAIEQNLDQLPAEKDAKILVYCLTSGMAKKAVATLLAQGYTNLWMLDGGTTSWEEAGLALEK
;
A
#
# COMPACT_ATOMS: atom_id res chain seq x y z
N MET A 1 -54.78 -57.43 -14.17
CA MET A 1 -55.05 -55.97 -14.22
C MET A 1 -53.90 -55.26 -13.50
N PHE A 2 -52.90 -54.78 -14.20
CA PHE A 2 -51.74 -54.16 -13.61
C PHE A 2 -51.86 -52.64 -13.69
N LYS A 3 -51.97 -51.99 -12.56
CA LYS A 3 -51.91 -50.53 -12.48
C LYS A 3 -50.47 -50.11 -12.25
N ASN A 4 -49.92 -49.42 -13.25
CA ASN A 4 -48.60 -48.79 -13.20
C ASN A 4 -48.62 -47.64 -12.21
N ILE A 5 -47.79 -47.74 -11.18
CA ILE A 5 -47.48 -46.60 -10.27
C ILE A 5 -46.22 -45.99 -10.79
N SER A 6 -46.34 -44.86 -11.46
CA SER A 6 -45.20 -44.03 -11.82
C SER A 6 -44.63 -43.34 -10.57
N ALA A 7 -43.46 -43.75 -10.16
CA ALA A 7 -42.71 -43.05 -9.14
C ALA A 7 -42.09 -41.77 -9.75
N ALA A 8 -42.68 -40.64 -9.43
CA ALA A 8 -42.10 -39.37 -9.74
C ALA A 8 -40.91 -39.10 -8.81
N LEU A 9 -39.70 -39.24 -9.32
CA LEU A 9 -38.49 -38.78 -8.63
C LEU A 9 -38.46 -37.24 -8.65
N ILE A 10 -38.82 -36.66 -7.55
CA ILE A 10 -38.61 -35.23 -7.29
C ILE A 10 -37.15 -35.04 -6.94
N THR A 11 -36.35 -34.64 -7.95
CA THR A 11 -34.96 -34.25 -7.76
C THR A 11 -34.96 -32.84 -7.18
N LEU A 12 -34.80 -32.73 -5.87
CA LEU A 12 -34.60 -31.45 -5.15
C LEU A 12 -33.20 -30.95 -5.45
N LEU A 13 -33.05 -30.08 -6.44
CA LEU A 13 -31.84 -29.32 -6.72
C LEU A 13 -31.66 -28.27 -5.60
N ILE A 14 -30.86 -28.61 -4.61
CA ILE A 14 -30.41 -27.66 -3.62
C ILE A 14 -29.36 -26.78 -4.30
N SER A 15 -29.77 -25.62 -4.82
CA SER A 15 -28.86 -24.56 -5.24
C SER A 15 -28.19 -23.97 -4.00
N VAL A 16 -26.99 -24.44 -3.71
CA VAL A 16 -26.11 -23.80 -2.73
C VAL A 16 -25.65 -22.47 -3.33
N PHE A 17 -26.35 -21.42 -3.01
CA PHE A 17 -25.87 -20.05 -3.25
C PHE A 17 -24.69 -19.80 -2.32
N VAL A 18 -23.48 -20.02 -2.82
CA VAL A 18 -22.27 -19.55 -2.13
C VAL A 18 -22.28 -18.02 -2.23
N LEU A 19 -22.78 -17.38 -1.17
CA LEU A 19 -22.56 -15.95 -0.95
C LEU A 19 -21.06 -15.76 -0.73
N VAL A 20 -20.32 -15.53 -1.79
CA VAL A 20 -18.99 -14.95 -1.70
C VAL A 20 -19.20 -13.52 -1.21
N GLY A 21 -19.26 -13.38 0.11
CA GLY A 21 -19.22 -12.08 0.73
C GLY A 21 -17.93 -11.40 0.30
N CYS A 22 -18.04 -10.34 -0.49
CA CYS A 22 -16.94 -9.39 -0.65
C CYS A 22 -16.66 -8.82 0.74
N GLN A 23 -15.76 -9.47 1.48
CA GLN A 23 -15.11 -8.83 2.62
C GLN A 23 -14.29 -7.70 2.01
N SER A 24 -14.76 -6.47 2.17
CA SER A 24 -13.95 -5.30 1.89
C SER A 24 -12.75 -5.38 2.83
N VAL A 25 -11.63 -5.82 2.29
CA VAL A 25 -10.35 -5.80 3.01
C VAL A 25 -10.10 -4.33 3.33
N LYS A 26 -10.23 -3.98 4.60
CA LYS A 26 -9.92 -2.61 5.03
C LYS A 26 -8.44 -2.39 4.78
N GLU A 27 -8.13 -1.46 3.91
CA GLU A 27 -6.75 -1.10 3.64
C GLU A 27 -6.07 -0.59 4.92
N PRO A 28 -4.79 -0.96 5.15
CA PRO A 28 -4.07 -0.56 6.35
C PRO A 28 -3.87 0.97 6.40
N GLY A 29 -3.60 1.48 7.59
CA GLY A 29 -3.30 2.89 7.79
C GLY A 29 -4.51 3.82 7.84
N VAL A 30 -4.23 5.11 7.91
CA VAL A 30 -5.19 6.19 8.07
C VAL A 30 -5.06 7.18 6.91
N GLU A 31 -6.19 7.59 6.33
CA GLU A 31 -6.20 8.64 5.30
C GLU A 31 -5.95 10.02 5.92
N ILE A 32 -4.97 10.72 5.39
CA ILE A 32 -4.59 12.09 5.79
C ILE A 32 -4.85 13.02 4.61
N LYS A 33 -5.74 13.97 4.79
CA LYS A 33 -6.05 15.00 3.80
C LYS A 33 -5.09 16.16 3.91
N ILE A 34 -4.57 16.61 2.78
CA ILE A 34 -3.73 17.81 2.64
C ILE A 34 -4.15 18.58 1.39
N ASP A 35 -3.56 19.73 1.18
CA ASP A 35 -3.78 20.50 -0.05
C ASP A 35 -3.35 19.67 -1.27
N GLY A 36 -4.22 19.60 -2.26
CA GLY A 36 -3.98 18.83 -3.50
C GLY A 36 -4.43 17.37 -3.46
N GLY A 37 -4.86 16.84 -2.29
CA GLY A 37 -5.36 15.47 -2.22
C GLY A 37 -5.25 14.82 -0.84
N PHE A 38 -4.92 13.57 -0.83
CA PHE A 38 -4.70 12.81 0.40
C PHE A 38 -3.58 11.78 0.22
N TYR A 39 -3.06 11.29 1.31
CA TYR A 39 -2.18 10.11 1.36
C TYR A 39 -2.61 9.20 2.49
N ARG A 40 -2.15 7.97 2.46
CA ARG A 40 -2.39 7.01 3.52
C ARG A 40 -1.17 6.89 4.42
N LEU A 41 -1.34 7.19 5.69
CA LEU A 41 -0.31 7.07 6.71
C LEU A 41 -0.36 5.67 7.31
N VAL A 42 0.74 4.92 7.22
CA VAL A 42 0.87 3.56 7.76
C VAL A 42 1.89 3.51 8.88
N SER A 43 1.66 2.64 9.84
CA SER A 43 2.60 2.33 10.91
C SER A 43 3.59 1.21 10.50
N VAL A 44 4.63 0.96 11.29
CA VAL A 44 5.54 -0.19 11.06
C VAL A 44 4.78 -1.52 11.10
N PRO A 45 3.87 -1.78 12.06
CA PRO A 45 3.02 -2.99 12.03
C PRO A 45 2.14 -3.13 10.78
N ASP A 46 1.73 -2.02 10.17
CA ASP A 46 0.99 -2.07 8.89
C ASP A 46 1.92 -2.40 7.72
N LEU A 47 3.13 -1.80 7.70
CA LEU A 47 4.08 -1.96 6.60
C LEU A 47 4.67 -3.38 6.51
N GLN A 48 4.96 -4.03 7.66
CA GLN A 48 5.59 -5.36 7.66
C GLN A 48 4.81 -6.38 6.82
N PRO A 49 3.50 -6.62 7.02
CA PRO A 49 2.75 -7.55 6.18
C PRO A 49 2.61 -7.07 4.73
N MET A 50 2.63 -5.75 4.49
CA MET A 50 2.63 -5.22 3.13
C MET A 50 3.92 -5.57 2.36
N LEU A 51 5.06 -5.63 3.04
CA LEU A 51 6.33 -6.04 2.43
C LEU A 51 6.37 -7.54 2.07
N GLU A 52 5.63 -8.39 2.79
CA GLU A 52 5.53 -9.83 2.47
C GLU A 52 4.84 -10.09 1.12
N ASN A 53 3.88 -9.23 0.75
CA ASN A 53 3.15 -9.28 -0.51
C ASN A 53 3.22 -7.91 -1.21
N LYS A 54 4.44 -7.45 -1.44
CA LYS A 54 4.73 -6.10 -1.91
C LYS A 54 4.13 -5.82 -3.30
N ASP A 55 3.23 -4.83 -3.37
CA ASP A 55 2.54 -4.35 -4.56
C ASP A 55 2.75 -2.84 -4.81
N PHE A 56 3.82 -2.27 -4.26
CA PHE A 56 4.11 -0.84 -4.29
C PHE A 56 5.59 -0.56 -4.53
N VAL A 57 5.87 0.66 -4.95
CA VAL A 57 7.25 1.19 -5.01
C VAL A 57 7.58 1.83 -3.66
N LEU A 58 8.62 1.33 -3.00
CA LEU A 58 9.11 1.84 -1.72
C LEU A 58 10.25 2.81 -1.95
N VAL A 59 10.07 4.06 -1.52
CA VAL A 59 11.01 5.16 -1.81
C VAL A 59 11.55 5.76 -0.52
N ASN A 60 12.88 5.70 -0.35
CA ASN A 60 13.58 6.45 0.68
C ASN A 60 13.86 7.88 0.17
N VAL A 61 13.25 8.88 0.83
CA VAL A 61 13.43 10.29 0.43
C VAL A 61 14.35 11.06 1.38
N HIS A 62 14.98 10.35 2.34
CA HIS A 62 15.86 10.96 3.34
C HIS A 62 17.22 11.33 2.75
N ILE A 63 17.69 12.51 3.10
CA ILE A 63 19.05 12.97 2.84
C ILE A 63 19.65 13.59 4.12
N PRO A 64 20.95 13.31 4.43
CA PRO A 64 21.81 12.33 3.76
C PRO A 64 21.35 10.89 4.03
N TRP A 65 21.64 9.98 3.11
CA TRP A 65 21.28 8.57 3.26
C TRP A 65 21.92 7.93 4.50
N GLN A 66 21.13 7.19 5.28
CA GLN A 66 21.55 6.55 6.54
C GLN A 66 21.20 5.06 6.63
N GLY A 67 20.71 4.48 5.56
CA GLY A 67 20.26 3.12 5.46
C GLY A 67 18.86 3.02 4.89
N ASP A 68 18.49 1.83 4.44
CA ASP A 68 17.19 1.57 3.82
C ASP A 68 16.39 0.56 4.64
N ILE A 69 15.08 0.72 4.64
CA ILE A 69 14.16 -0.35 5.00
C ILE A 69 14.32 -1.46 3.95
N PRO A 70 14.38 -2.75 4.34
CA PRO A 70 14.50 -3.85 3.39
C PRO A 70 13.47 -3.76 2.26
N GLN A 71 13.88 -4.13 1.05
CA GLN A 71 13.09 -4.04 -0.17
C GLN A 71 12.80 -2.61 -0.66
N THR A 72 13.56 -1.61 -0.23
CA THR A 72 13.50 -0.27 -0.82
C THR A 72 13.90 -0.32 -2.29
N ASP A 73 13.06 0.22 -3.17
CA ASP A 73 13.27 0.24 -4.61
C ASP A 73 14.09 1.43 -5.08
N LEU A 74 13.86 2.59 -4.46
CA LEU A 74 14.45 3.85 -4.89
C LEU A 74 14.95 4.69 -3.70
N ARG A 75 16.07 5.37 -3.92
CA ARG A 75 16.54 6.49 -3.10
C ARG A 75 16.37 7.76 -3.91
N LEU A 76 15.47 8.63 -3.51
CA LEU A 76 15.15 9.83 -4.26
C LEU A 76 14.96 10.99 -3.28
N ALA A 77 15.91 11.90 -3.22
CA ALA A 77 15.89 13.02 -2.29
C ALA A 77 14.56 13.79 -2.35
N TYR A 78 13.98 14.11 -1.20
CA TYR A 78 12.66 14.75 -1.10
C TYR A 78 12.56 16.08 -1.86
N ASP A 79 13.67 16.76 -2.06
CA ASP A 79 13.79 18.06 -2.74
C ASP A 79 14.24 17.95 -4.21
N ALA A 80 14.40 16.72 -4.71
CA ALA A 80 14.83 16.44 -6.08
C ALA A 80 13.79 15.60 -6.87
N ILE A 81 12.58 15.45 -6.36
CA ILE A 81 11.55 14.60 -6.99
C ILE A 81 11.18 15.13 -8.38
N GLU A 82 10.95 16.43 -8.54
CA GLU A 82 10.53 17.03 -9.82
C GLU A 82 11.54 16.83 -10.94
N GLN A 83 12.85 16.79 -10.59
CA GLN A 83 13.92 16.61 -11.54
C GLN A 83 14.17 15.13 -11.91
N ASN A 84 13.51 14.19 -11.20
CA ASN A 84 13.78 12.76 -11.32
C ASN A 84 12.46 11.94 -11.45
N LEU A 85 11.43 12.54 -12.06
CA LEU A 85 10.14 11.88 -12.27
C LEU A 85 10.23 10.64 -13.17
N ASP A 86 11.26 10.56 -14.00
CA ASP A 86 11.58 9.43 -14.87
C ASP A 86 12.00 8.16 -14.09
N GLN A 87 12.41 8.30 -12.84
CA GLN A 87 12.71 7.17 -11.95
C GLN A 87 11.47 6.59 -11.28
N LEU A 88 10.36 7.32 -11.29
CA LEU A 88 9.09 6.92 -10.69
C LEU A 88 8.19 6.24 -11.74
N PRO A 89 7.20 5.44 -11.32
CA PRO A 89 6.21 4.89 -12.24
C PRO A 89 5.58 5.98 -13.11
N ALA A 90 5.41 5.71 -14.39
CA ALA A 90 4.73 6.62 -15.31
C ALA A 90 3.24 6.73 -15.01
N GLU A 91 2.64 5.63 -14.52
CA GLU A 91 1.25 5.53 -14.11
C GLU A 91 1.03 6.34 -12.82
N LYS A 92 0.13 7.33 -12.90
CA LYS A 92 -0.11 8.26 -11.79
C LYS A 92 -0.93 7.66 -10.64
N ASP A 93 -1.57 6.53 -10.85
CA ASP A 93 -2.28 5.71 -9.86
C ASP A 93 -1.44 4.57 -9.28
N ALA A 94 -0.17 4.43 -9.71
CA ALA A 94 0.75 3.49 -9.12
C ALA A 94 0.91 3.73 -7.62
N LYS A 95 0.90 2.66 -6.84
CA LYS A 95 1.05 2.72 -5.39
C LYS A 95 2.49 3.03 -5.02
N ILE A 96 2.72 4.18 -4.41
CA ILE A 96 4.04 4.64 -3.98
C ILE A 96 4.00 4.89 -2.48
N LEU A 97 4.89 4.22 -1.74
CA LEU A 97 5.08 4.42 -0.31
C LEU A 97 6.42 5.11 -0.07
N VAL A 98 6.37 6.28 0.54
CA VAL A 98 7.55 7.07 0.85
C VAL A 98 7.88 7.04 2.33
N TYR A 99 9.16 7.13 2.66
CA TYR A 99 9.62 7.30 4.03
C TYR A 99 10.91 8.13 4.07
N CYS A 100 11.20 8.67 5.23
CA CYS A 100 12.49 9.32 5.52
C CYS A 100 12.99 8.86 6.90
N LEU A 101 13.81 9.64 7.58
CA LEU A 101 14.27 9.34 8.94
C LEU A 101 13.13 9.36 9.97
N THR A 102 12.30 10.40 9.89
CA THR A 102 11.11 10.57 10.75
C THR A 102 9.85 10.72 9.90
N SER A 103 9.39 11.94 9.63
CA SER A 103 8.22 12.18 8.76
C SER A 103 8.32 13.49 7.96
N GLY A 104 9.21 14.41 8.35
CA GLY A 104 9.24 15.76 7.79
C GLY A 104 9.53 15.82 6.28
N MET A 105 10.59 15.14 5.83
CA MET A 105 10.96 15.08 4.41
C MET A 105 9.94 14.28 3.59
N ALA A 106 9.42 13.17 4.16
CA ALA A 106 8.40 12.36 3.51
C ALA A 106 7.10 13.14 3.27
N LYS A 107 6.66 13.99 4.20
CA LYS A 107 5.50 14.87 4.01
C LYS A 107 5.69 15.85 2.85
N LYS A 108 6.89 16.43 2.73
CA LYS A 108 7.24 17.31 1.60
C LYS A 108 7.23 16.54 0.27
N ALA A 109 7.81 15.34 0.27
CA ALA A 109 7.80 14.46 -0.89
C ALA A 109 6.38 14.09 -1.35
N VAL A 110 5.49 13.74 -0.43
CA VAL A 110 4.07 13.46 -0.73
C VAL A 110 3.40 14.68 -1.36
N ALA A 111 3.59 15.87 -0.81
CA ALA A 111 2.99 17.10 -1.36
C ALA A 111 3.49 17.36 -2.80
N THR A 112 4.78 17.16 -3.06
CA THR A 112 5.36 17.28 -4.41
C THR A 112 4.78 16.24 -5.36
N LEU A 113 4.69 14.98 -4.94
CA LEU A 113 4.12 13.90 -5.76
C LEU A 113 2.65 14.14 -6.10
N LEU A 114 1.84 14.63 -5.15
CA LEU A 114 0.45 15.04 -5.41
C LEU A 114 0.39 16.15 -6.47
N ALA A 115 1.26 17.17 -6.35
CA ALA A 115 1.33 18.26 -7.33
C ALA A 115 1.74 17.76 -8.73
N GLN A 116 2.51 16.65 -8.80
CA GLN A 116 2.89 15.98 -10.05
C GLN A 116 1.81 14.99 -10.56
N GLY A 117 0.64 14.94 -9.91
CA GLY A 117 -0.51 14.17 -10.34
C GLY A 117 -0.59 12.72 -9.86
N TYR A 118 0.31 12.29 -8.98
CA TYR A 118 0.19 10.97 -8.36
C TYR A 118 -0.97 10.93 -7.37
N THR A 119 -1.76 9.87 -7.38
CA THR A 119 -3.03 9.77 -6.63
C THR A 119 -3.07 8.66 -5.60
N ASN A 120 -2.11 7.72 -5.62
CA ASN A 120 -2.09 6.56 -4.73
C ASN A 120 -0.82 6.59 -3.86
N LEU A 121 -0.77 7.59 -2.97
CA LEU A 121 0.40 7.87 -2.15
C LEU A 121 0.23 7.35 -0.72
N TRP A 122 1.30 6.79 -0.21
CA TRP A 122 1.40 6.23 1.12
C TRP A 122 2.65 6.76 1.81
N MET A 123 2.64 6.84 3.13
CA MET A 123 3.78 7.31 3.91
C MET A 123 3.93 6.48 5.18
N LEU A 124 5.16 6.09 5.51
CA LEU A 124 5.46 5.45 6.79
C LEU A 124 5.54 6.52 7.89
N ASP A 125 4.77 6.35 8.93
CA ASP A 125 4.83 7.21 10.11
C ASP A 125 6.12 6.95 10.91
N GLY A 126 6.80 8.01 11.28
CA GLY A 126 8.04 7.94 12.04
C GLY A 126 9.27 7.42 11.29
N GLY A 127 9.13 7.03 10.03
CA GLY A 127 10.21 6.65 9.13
C GLY A 127 11.13 5.54 9.65
N THR A 128 12.44 5.64 9.32
CA THR A 128 13.43 4.65 9.78
C THR A 128 13.61 4.67 11.29
N THR A 129 13.35 5.79 11.98
CA THR A 129 13.38 5.86 13.44
C THR A 129 12.36 4.88 14.04
N SER A 130 11.09 4.92 13.62
CA SER A 130 10.07 3.99 14.10
C SER A 130 10.36 2.54 13.69
N TRP A 131 10.98 2.33 12.52
CA TRP A 131 11.41 1.02 12.07
C TRP A 131 12.44 0.40 13.02
N GLU A 132 13.48 1.15 13.38
CA GLU A 132 14.54 0.70 14.32
C GLU A 132 14.01 0.57 15.75
N GLU A 133 13.12 1.47 16.20
CA GLU A 133 12.45 1.37 17.52
C GLU A 133 11.59 0.10 17.64
N ALA A 134 11.06 -0.41 16.52
CA ALA A 134 10.37 -1.70 16.48
C ALA A 134 11.33 -2.90 16.49
N GLY A 135 12.64 -2.69 16.63
CA GLY A 135 13.66 -3.73 16.66
C GLY A 135 14.06 -4.29 15.30
N LEU A 136 13.75 -3.57 14.22
CA LEU A 136 14.00 -4.00 12.85
C LEU A 136 15.27 -3.34 12.30
N ALA A 137 16.06 -4.10 11.55
CA ALA A 137 17.32 -3.63 10.99
C ALA A 137 17.12 -2.87 9.66
N LEU A 138 18.00 -1.91 9.41
CA LEU A 138 18.16 -1.27 8.12
C LEU A 138 19.27 -1.96 7.31
N GLU A 139 19.12 -1.95 6.00
CA GLU A 139 20.19 -2.30 5.05
C GLU A 139 21.14 -1.10 4.88
N LYS A 140 22.46 -1.40 4.86
CA LYS A 140 23.52 -0.38 4.70
C LYS A 140 24.22 -0.55 3.36
#